data_7896c819d763c22e773b4a1cbb2981ba
#
_entry.id   7896c819d763c22e773b4a1cbb2981ba
#
_cell.length_a   1.000
_cell.length_b   1.000
_cell.length_c   1.000
_cell.angle_alpha   90.00
_cell.angle_beta   90.00
_cell.angle_gamma   90.00
#
_symmetry.space_group_name_H-M   'P 1'
#
loop_
_entity.id
_entity.type
_entity.pdbx_description
1 polymer ?
#
loop_
_entity_poly.entity_id
_entity_poly.type
_entity_poly.pdbx_seq_one_letter_code
_entity_poly.pdbx_strand_id
1 'polypeptide(L)'
;MDKPAEMFDRDFEWAELTRFVTLPGPRATLGVVSGRRRQGKTFLLDAVTRASGGFMFTATETTEADALRQFGEALARYRGQPTPFRFAHWDEAVTELMRIADGGGPTVAVIDEFPFLAKASPALPSIIQRALDPAAQHTNTPVRLLLCGSALSFMGGLLAGDAPLRGRAGLELIVPTLDFRLAGEFWEITDPRTALLTHAIVGGTPAYRREFTQGDAPTGPEDFDAWVARAVLNPARPLFREARYLLAEEPELHDTALYHSVLAAIAAGNTSRGGIADYLGRKSTDLAHPLSVLHDVGMITHEADAFRRNRSAYRIAEPLIAFYHAVMRPAWGDLERPGRAPAVWRRAQSTFRSKVVGPHFEQVCREWARWHAAPATHGGQVTRVAAGTVNDPAAKTGHEVDVAVHGETDSGREALLAIGEAKWNDVMGVGHLERLRQIRALLVARGTAHDTTRLQCYSGAGFTGELRRLAEDDPTVQLIDPVRLYHGD
;
A
#
# COMPACT_ATOMS: atom_id res chain seq x y z
N MET A 1 -2.92 20.33 -18.23
CA MET A 1 -2.77 20.96 -16.91
C MET A 1 -1.40 20.58 -16.37
N ASP A 2 -0.61 21.55 -15.93
CA ASP A 2 0.72 21.27 -15.39
C ASP A 2 0.59 20.72 -13.97
N LYS A 3 1.44 19.71 -13.65
CA LYS A 3 1.49 19.15 -12.30
C LYS A 3 2.13 20.18 -11.36
N PRO A 4 1.55 20.43 -10.16
CA PRO A 4 2.14 21.34 -9.18
C PRO A 4 3.57 20.92 -8.80
N ALA A 5 4.50 21.87 -8.68
CA ALA A 5 5.90 21.58 -8.37
C ALA A 5 6.11 20.95 -6.98
N GLU A 6 5.20 21.25 -6.03
CA GLU A 6 5.19 20.66 -4.69
C GLU A 6 4.62 19.24 -4.63
N MET A 7 4.06 18.71 -5.73
CA MET A 7 3.55 17.36 -5.83
C MET A 7 4.68 16.40 -6.16
N PHE A 8 5.18 15.74 -5.12
CA PHE A 8 6.20 14.71 -5.27
C PHE A 8 5.61 13.46 -5.90
N ASP A 9 6.29 12.91 -6.92
CA ASP A 9 5.81 11.77 -7.70
C ASP A 9 4.40 12.01 -8.28
N ARG A 10 3.58 10.99 -8.44
CA ARG A 10 2.16 11.09 -8.88
C ARG A 10 1.98 11.50 -10.35
N ASP A 11 2.97 11.27 -11.19
CA ASP A 11 2.90 11.62 -12.62
C ASP A 11 1.81 10.83 -13.34
N PHE A 12 1.68 9.55 -13.00
CA PHE A 12 0.63 8.68 -13.56
C PHE A 12 -0.76 9.14 -13.11
N GLU A 13 -0.96 9.31 -11.81
CA GLU A 13 -2.25 9.73 -11.26
C GLU A 13 -2.66 11.11 -11.76
N TRP A 14 -1.70 12.04 -11.84
CA TRP A 14 -1.93 13.37 -12.39
C TRP A 14 -2.31 13.33 -13.86
N ALA A 15 -1.61 12.53 -14.67
CA ALA A 15 -1.91 12.38 -16.10
C ALA A 15 -3.31 11.80 -16.33
N GLU A 16 -3.68 10.72 -15.58
CA GLU A 16 -4.99 10.09 -15.71
C GLU A 16 -6.12 11.00 -15.24
N LEU A 17 -5.96 11.72 -14.13
CA LEU A 17 -6.93 12.72 -13.69
C LEU A 17 -7.04 13.86 -14.69
N THR A 18 -5.93 14.42 -15.18
CA THR A 18 -5.94 15.48 -16.20
C THR A 18 -6.67 15.03 -17.47
N ARG A 19 -6.37 13.80 -17.94
CA ARG A 19 -7.07 13.21 -19.09
C ARG A 19 -8.58 13.10 -18.85
N PHE A 20 -8.97 12.60 -17.68
CA PHE A 20 -10.39 12.42 -17.31
C PHE A 20 -11.14 13.77 -17.25
N VAL A 21 -10.57 14.77 -16.59
CA VAL A 21 -11.25 16.06 -16.39
C VAL A 21 -11.30 16.92 -17.65
N THR A 22 -10.36 16.72 -18.58
CA THR A 22 -10.33 17.43 -19.88
C THR A 22 -11.03 16.69 -21.01
N LEU A 23 -11.50 15.46 -20.76
CA LEU A 23 -12.16 14.63 -21.78
C LEU A 23 -13.34 15.39 -22.41
N PRO A 24 -13.34 15.60 -23.74
CA PRO A 24 -14.45 16.29 -24.39
C PRO A 24 -15.70 15.41 -24.38
N GLY A 25 -16.87 16.08 -24.37
CA GLY A 25 -18.16 15.37 -24.46
C GLY A 25 -19.27 16.11 -23.69
N PRO A 26 -20.50 16.02 -24.18
CA PRO A 26 -21.64 16.79 -23.64
C PRO A 26 -22.25 16.13 -22.39
N ARG A 27 -21.83 14.92 -22.01
CA ARG A 27 -22.44 14.15 -20.92
C ARG A 27 -21.60 14.16 -19.67
N ALA A 28 -22.27 14.04 -18.53
CA ALA A 28 -21.62 13.78 -17.26
C ALA A 28 -20.93 12.41 -17.26
N THR A 29 -19.74 12.35 -16.65
CA THR A 29 -18.96 11.11 -16.47
C THR A 29 -18.52 10.98 -15.04
N LEU A 30 -18.35 9.72 -14.59
CA LEU A 30 -17.95 9.37 -13.23
C LEU A 30 -16.50 8.90 -13.20
N GLY A 31 -15.74 9.38 -12.24
CA GLY A 31 -14.47 8.79 -11.82
C GLY A 31 -14.54 8.42 -10.33
N VAL A 32 -13.89 7.34 -9.97
CA VAL A 32 -13.74 6.88 -8.59
C VAL A 32 -12.26 6.90 -8.23
N VAL A 33 -11.92 7.62 -7.16
CA VAL A 33 -10.55 7.73 -6.64
C VAL A 33 -10.51 7.12 -5.25
N SER A 34 -9.68 6.12 -5.05
CA SER A 34 -9.54 5.43 -3.79
C SER A 34 -8.08 5.29 -3.38
N GLY A 35 -7.85 4.84 -2.18
CA GLY A 35 -6.51 4.64 -1.62
C GLY A 35 -6.58 4.79 -0.11
N ARG A 36 -5.65 4.20 0.61
CA ARG A 36 -5.64 4.29 2.08
C ARG A 36 -5.55 5.74 2.56
N ARG A 37 -5.90 5.96 3.81
CA ARG A 37 -5.76 7.29 4.44
C ARG A 37 -4.31 7.80 4.36
N ARG A 38 -4.14 9.12 4.33
CA ARG A 38 -2.84 9.80 4.40
C ARG A 38 -1.91 9.62 3.19
N GLN A 39 -2.45 9.11 2.06
CA GLN A 39 -1.68 8.92 0.81
C GLN A 39 -1.74 10.12 -0.15
N GLY A 40 -2.36 11.22 0.25
CA GLY A 40 -2.39 12.45 -0.54
C GLY A 40 -3.52 12.54 -1.57
N LYS A 41 -4.57 11.72 -1.48
CA LYS A 41 -5.74 11.80 -2.39
C LYS A 41 -6.38 13.18 -2.42
N THR A 42 -6.72 13.71 -1.24
CA THR A 42 -7.32 15.05 -1.10
C THR A 42 -6.43 16.13 -1.70
N PHE A 43 -5.10 16.06 -1.48
CA PHE A 43 -4.14 16.99 -2.07
C PHE A 43 -4.14 16.93 -3.61
N LEU A 44 -4.14 15.72 -4.17
CA LEU A 44 -4.18 15.47 -5.61
C LEU A 44 -5.47 16.01 -6.22
N LEU A 45 -6.63 15.74 -5.60
CA LEU A 45 -7.94 16.21 -6.08
C LEU A 45 -8.14 17.71 -5.92
N ASP A 46 -7.69 18.31 -4.83
CA ASP A 46 -7.69 19.76 -4.63
C ASP A 46 -6.86 20.47 -5.72
N ALA A 47 -5.67 19.93 -6.02
CA ALA A 47 -4.82 20.47 -7.08
C ALA A 47 -5.50 20.43 -8.46
N VAL A 48 -6.12 19.29 -8.82
CA VAL A 48 -6.87 19.15 -10.09
C VAL A 48 -8.08 20.10 -10.11
N THR A 49 -8.81 20.19 -9.00
CA THR A 49 -9.98 21.06 -8.88
C THR A 49 -9.62 22.52 -9.04
N ARG A 50 -8.54 22.98 -8.39
CA ARG A 50 -8.05 24.37 -8.53
C ARG A 50 -7.60 24.66 -9.96
N ALA A 51 -6.82 23.75 -10.56
CA ALA A 51 -6.31 23.91 -11.92
C ALA A 51 -7.43 23.95 -12.98
N SER A 52 -8.58 23.34 -12.71
CA SER A 52 -9.76 23.32 -13.60
C SER A 52 -10.82 24.37 -13.25
N GLY A 53 -10.70 25.09 -12.13
CA GLY A 53 -11.76 25.95 -11.63
C GLY A 53 -13.01 25.19 -11.18
N GLY A 54 -12.85 23.93 -10.78
CA GLY A 54 -13.93 23.02 -10.44
C GLY A 54 -14.53 23.23 -9.03
N PHE A 55 -15.54 22.45 -8.72
CA PHE A 55 -16.19 22.39 -7.41
C PHE A 55 -15.61 21.24 -6.59
N MET A 56 -15.33 21.48 -5.30
CA MET A 56 -14.95 20.43 -4.36
C MET A 56 -15.75 20.54 -3.06
N PHE A 57 -16.27 19.41 -2.64
CA PHE A 57 -16.93 19.24 -1.35
C PHE A 57 -16.30 18.08 -0.58
N THR A 58 -15.81 18.35 0.63
CA THR A 58 -15.30 17.30 1.54
C THR A 58 -16.39 16.98 2.56
N ALA A 59 -16.86 15.75 2.53
CA ALA A 59 -17.88 15.27 3.46
C ALA A 59 -17.30 15.01 4.85
N THR A 60 -18.15 15.17 5.86
CA THR A 60 -17.84 14.83 7.25
C THR A 60 -18.84 13.82 7.78
N GLU A 61 -18.47 13.08 8.82
CA GLU A 61 -19.38 12.16 9.48
C GLU A 61 -20.46 12.97 10.22
N THR A 62 -21.68 12.98 9.67
CA THR A 62 -22.81 13.76 10.18
C THR A 62 -24.15 13.18 9.73
N THR A 63 -25.26 13.76 10.16
CA THR A 63 -26.60 13.38 9.70
C THR A 63 -26.84 13.78 8.24
N GLU A 64 -27.77 13.09 7.56
CA GLU A 64 -28.13 13.43 6.17
C GLU A 64 -28.58 14.90 6.03
N ALA A 65 -29.40 15.40 6.98
CA ALA A 65 -29.89 16.78 6.95
C ALA A 65 -28.73 17.81 7.06
N ASP A 66 -27.76 17.54 7.92
CA ASP A 66 -26.57 18.39 8.06
C ASP A 66 -25.66 18.30 6.82
N ALA A 67 -25.50 17.11 6.26
CA ALA A 67 -24.73 16.90 5.04
C ALA A 67 -25.32 17.68 3.85
N LEU A 68 -26.65 17.62 3.66
CA LEU A 68 -27.36 18.39 2.65
C LEU A 68 -27.23 19.91 2.86
N ARG A 69 -27.29 20.38 4.11
CA ARG A 69 -27.07 21.78 4.44
C ARG A 69 -25.65 22.23 4.08
N GLN A 70 -24.64 21.50 4.53
CA GLN A 70 -23.22 21.79 4.26
C GLN A 70 -22.92 21.77 2.75
N PHE A 71 -23.47 20.79 2.03
CA PHE A 71 -23.34 20.68 0.58
C PHE A 71 -23.97 21.89 -0.13
N GLY A 72 -25.20 22.29 0.28
CA GLY A 72 -25.88 23.46 -0.26
C GLY A 72 -25.14 24.79 -0.03
N GLU A 73 -24.51 24.94 1.14
CA GLU A 73 -23.64 26.08 1.46
C GLU A 73 -22.38 26.10 0.59
N ALA A 74 -21.74 24.94 0.39
CA ALA A 74 -20.55 24.81 -0.44
C ALA A 74 -20.85 25.12 -1.91
N LEU A 75 -21.94 24.57 -2.44
CA LEU A 75 -22.36 24.79 -3.82
C LEU A 75 -22.74 26.24 -4.10
N ALA A 76 -23.45 26.93 -3.17
CA ALA A 76 -23.77 28.33 -3.27
C ALA A 76 -22.51 29.20 -3.30
N ARG A 77 -21.54 28.95 -2.44
CA ARG A 77 -20.24 29.65 -2.47
C ARG A 77 -19.52 29.47 -3.78
N TYR A 78 -19.48 28.25 -4.32
CA TYR A 78 -18.87 27.99 -5.62
C TYR A 78 -19.53 28.78 -6.75
N ARG A 79 -20.88 28.88 -6.76
CA ARG A 79 -21.64 29.66 -7.74
C ARG A 79 -21.67 31.17 -7.47
N GLY A 80 -21.03 31.65 -6.42
CA GLY A 80 -21.04 33.05 -6.02
C GLY A 80 -22.42 33.55 -5.58
N GLN A 81 -23.32 32.66 -5.13
CA GLN A 81 -24.66 33.02 -4.67
C GLN A 81 -24.64 33.44 -3.20
N PRO A 82 -25.30 34.54 -2.83
CA PRO A 82 -25.31 35.02 -1.45
C PRO A 82 -26.18 34.20 -0.52
N THR A 83 -27.13 33.44 -1.07
CA THR A 83 -28.07 32.61 -0.30
C THR A 83 -27.72 31.12 -0.50
N PRO A 84 -27.52 30.35 0.58
CA PRO A 84 -27.30 28.91 0.48
C PRO A 84 -28.47 28.18 -0.18
N PHE A 85 -28.15 27.17 -1.00
CA PHE A 85 -29.18 26.26 -1.48
C PHE A 85 -29.77 25.48 -0.28
N ARG A 86 -31.07 25.23 -0.35
CA ARG A 86 -31.81 24.41 0.62
C ARG A 86 -32.36 23.21 -0.11
N PHE A 87 -31.80 22.04 0.14
CA PHE A 87 -32.23 20.78 -0.45
C PHE A 87 -32.99 19.95 0.59
N ALA A 88 -34.15 19.43 0.21
CA ALA A 88 -34.91 18.50 1.04
C ALA A 88 -34.31 17.07 0.94
N HIS A 89 -33.80 16.71 -0.23
CA HIS A 89 -33.30 15.38 -0.56
C HIS A 89 -32.09 15.44 -1.48
N TRP A 90 -31.30 14.38 -1.50
CA TRP A 90 -30.13 14.25 -2.37
C TRP A 90 -30.47 14.28 -3.87
N ASP A 91 -31.68 13.91 -4.28
CA ASP A 91 -32.10 14.03 -5.68
C ASP A 91 -32.02 15.48 -6.18
N GLU A 92 -32.47 16.43 -5.35
CA GLU A 92 -32.40 17.87 -5.67
C GLU A 92 -30.95 18.34 -5.69
N ALA A 93 -30.15 17.95 -4.69
CA ALA A 93 -28.75 18.34 -4.54
C ALA A 93 -27.90 17.82 -5.71
N VAL A 94 -28.07 16.56 -6.10
CA VAL A 94 -27.36 15.95 -7.24
C VAL A 94 -27.83 16.58 -8.56
N THR A 95 -29.12 16.86 -8.73
CA THR A 95 -29.64 17.56 -9.91
C THR A 95 -28.98 18.94 -10.05
N GLU A 96 -28.87 19.69 -8.97
CA GLU A 96 -28.22 21.00 -8.99
C GLU A 96 -26.69 20.89 -9.19
N LEU A 97 -26.05 19.87 -8.66
CA LEU A 97 -24.66 19.56 -8.93
C LEU A 97 -24.42 19.31 -10.43
N MET A 98 -25.30 18.57 -11.11
CA MET A 98 -25.15 18.29 -12.54
C MET A 98 -25.35 19.58 -13.41
N ARG A 99 -25.89 20.64 -12.85
CA ARG A 99 -26.04 21.94 -13.53
C ARG A 99 -24.86 22.89 -13.37
N ILE A 100 -23.79 22.50 -12.67
CA ILE A 100 -22.61 23.39 -12.51
C ILE A 100 -21.87 23.65 -13.81
N ALA A 101 -22.08 22.81 -14.83
CA ALA A 101 -21.44 22.89 -16.14
C ALA A 101 -22.19 23.81 -17.14
N ASP A 102 -23.08 24.70 -16.70
CA ASP A 102 -23.88 25.59 -17.56
C ASP A 102 -23.04 26.62 -18.36
N GLY A 103 -21.73 26.67 -18.16
CA GLY A 103 -20.79 27.59 -18.83
C GLY A 103 -20.18 27.11 -20.16
N GLY A 104 -20.59 25.95 -20.70
CA GLY A 104 -20.22 25.49 -22.04
C GLY A 104 -19.01 24.62 -22.18
N GLY A 105 -18.35 24.20 -21.09
CA GLY A 105 -17.21 23.26 -21.08
C GLY A 105 -17.30 22.23 -19.96
N PRO A 106 -16.42 21.18 -19.98
CA PRO A 106 -16.35 20.24 -18.90
C PRO A 106 -16.04 20.90 -17.57
N THR A 107 -16.89 20.67 -16.55
CA THR A 107 -16.71 21.18 -15.19
C THR A 107 -16.46 20.05 -14.23
N VAL A 108 -15.41 20.17 -13.44
CA VAL A 108 -15.02 19.16 -12.44
C VAL A 108 -15.84 19.34 -11.18
N ALA A 109 -16.39 18.25 -10.66
CA ALA A 109 -17.02 18.18 -9.35
C ALA A 109 -16.38 17.06 -8.54
N VAL A 110 -15.83 17.38 -7.40
CA VAL A 110 -15.22 16.40 -6.48
C VAL A 110 -16.07 16.28 -5.23
N ILE A 111 -16.41 15.05 -4.85
CA ILE A 111 -16.97 14.72 -3.54
C ILE A 111 -15.92 13.86 -2.82
N ASP A 112 -15.19 14.49 -1.93
CA ASP A 112 -14.17 13.81 -1.10
C ASP A 112 -14.81 13.25 0.17
N GLU A 113 -14.25 12.15 0.68
CA GLU A 113 -14.79 11.34 1.80
C GLU A 113 -16.25 10.91 1.56
N PHE A 114 -16.56 10.52 0.32
CA PHE A 114 -17.87 10.03 -0.12
C PHE A 114 -18.47 8.92 0.78
N PRO A 115 -17.70 8.00 1.37
CA PRO A 115 -18.21 7.00 2.29
C PRO A 115 -19.06 7.57 3.44
N PHE A 116 -18.75 8.76 3.96
CA PHE A 116 -19.57 9.39 5.01
C PHE A 116 -20.97 9.76 4.52
N LEU A 117 -21.07 10.27 3.29
CA LEU A 117 -22.38 10.58 2.70
C LEU A 117 -23.20 9.34 2.44
N ALA A 118 -22.57 8.31 1.89
CA ALA A 118 -23.26 7.06 1.59
C ALA A 118 -23.69 6.30 2.86
N LYS A 119 -22.93 6.44 3.96
CA LYS A 119 -23.34 5.91 5.27
C LYS A 119 -24.55 6.65 5.83
N ALA A 120 -24.59 7.98 5.69
CA ALA A 120 -25.72 8.82 6.15
C ALA A 120 -26.93 8.67 5.23
N SER A 121 -26.73 8.44 3.93
CA SER A 121 -27.79 8.28 2.92
C SER A 121 -27.46 7.12 1.97
N PRO A 122 -27.84 5.87 2.31
CA PRO A 122 -27.56 4.68 1.52
C PRO A 122 -28.15 4.71 0.10
N ALA A 123 -29.14 5.56 -0.16
CA ALA A 123 -29.73 5.76 -1.49
C ALA A 123 -28.86 6.60 -2.43
N LEU A 124 -27.87 7.34 -1.92
CA LEU A 124 -27.08 8.30 -2.69
C LEU A 124 -26.35 7.69 -3.91
N PRO A 125 -25.72 6.52 -3.84
CA PRO A 125 -25.13 5.88 -5.02
C PRO A 125 -26.17 5.64 -6.14
N SER A 126 -27.39 5.22 -5.80
CA SER A 126 -28.47 5.00 -6.77
C SER A 126 -29.01 6.32 -7.34
N ILE A 127 -29.04 7.39 -6.56
CA ILE A 127 -29.40 8.73 -7.02
C ILE A 127 -28.37 9.23 -8.05
N ILE A 128 -27.10 9.09 -7.76
CA ILE A 128 -26.00 9.42 -8.69
C ILE A 128 -26.12 8.58 -9.96
N GLN A 129 -26.37 7.27 -9.83
CA GLN A 129 -26.58 6.40 -10.99
C GLN A 129 -27.67 6.94 -11.93
N ARG A 130 -28.83 7.33 -11.38
CA ARG A 130 -29.93 7.91 -12.18
C ARG A 130 -29.54 9.21 -12.86
N ALA A 131 -28.82 10.09 -12.15
CA ALA A 131 -28.34 11.35 -12.73
C ALA A 131 -27.32 11.15 -13.86
N LEU A 132 -26.59 10.04 -13.84
CA LEU A 132 -25.64 9.64 -14.89
C LEU A 132 -26.28 8.84 -16.03
N ASP A 133 -27.56 8.48 -15.92
CA ASP A 133 -28.23 7.73 -16.97
C ASP A 133 -28.39 8.60 -18.24
N PRO A 134 -27.98 8.09 -19.43
CA PRO A 134 -28.10 8.83 -20.68
C PRO A 134 -29.52 9.31 -20.99
N ALA A 135 -30.54 8.59 -20.54
CA ALA A 135 -31.95 8.96 -20.75
C ALA A 135 -32.40 10.11 -19.81
N ALA A 136 -31.77 10.23 -18.64
CA ALA A 136 -32.07 11.28 -17.66
C ALA A 136 -31.21 12.55 -17.86
N GLN A 137 -30.09 12.42 -18.54
CA GLN A 137 -29.22 13.57 -18.84
C GLN A 137 -29.86 14.42 -19.93
N HIS A 138 -30.31 15.62 -19.53
CA HIS A 138 -30.63 16.69 -20.49
C HIS A 138 -29.37 17.02 -21.29
N THR A 139 -29.50 17.24 -22.58
CA THR A 139 -28.39 17.56 -23.47
C THR A 139 -27.54 18.70 -22.89
N ASN A 140 -26.23 18.45 -22.73
CA ASN A 140 -25.21 19.42 -22.36
C ASN A 140 -24.98 19.67 -20.86
N THR A 141 -24.75 18.57 -20.11
CA THR A 141 -24.28 18.66 -18.72
C THR A 141 -22.89 17.98 -18.59
N PRO A 142 -21.82 18.60 -19.13
CA PRO A 142 -20.50 17.95 -19.16
C PRO A 142 -19.80 18.00 -17.80
N VAL A 143 -20.42 17.43 -16.75
CA VAL A 143 -19.82 17.34 -15.42
C VAL A 143 -18.85 16.14 -15.38
N ARG A 144 -17.68 16.35 -14.83
CA ARG A 144 -16.69 15.33 -14.51
C ARG A 144 -16.74 15.07 -13.01
N LEU A 145 -17.62 14.15 -12.59
CA LEU A 145 -17.85 13.84 -11.19
C LEU A 145 -16.76 12.88 -10.70
N LEU A 146 -16.03 13.28 -9.66
CA LEU A 146 -15.03 12.45 -8.97
C LEU A 146 -15.53 12.15 -7.56
N LEU A 147 -15.73 10.87 -7.26
CA LEU A 147 -16.00 10.39 -5.91
C LEU A 147 -14.71 9.86 -5.30
N CYS A 148 -14.35 10.36 -4.12
CA CYS A 148 -13.15 9.97 -3.43
C CYS A 148 -13.45 9.42 -2.04
N GLY A 149 -12.67 8.44 -1.61
CA GLY A 149 -12.73 7.92 -0.25
C GLY A 149 -11.52 7.10 0.15
N SER A 150 -11.33 6.99 1.45
CA SER A 150 -10.22 6.23 2.06
C SER A 150 -10.61 4.80 2.44
N ALA A 151 -11.89 4.48 2.56
CA ALA A 151 -12.37 3.13 2.84
C ALA A 151 -12.32 2.28 1.56
N LEU A 152 -11.21 1.55 1.35
CA LEU A 152 -10.93 0.81 0.12
C LEU A 152 -12.02 -0.19 -0.24
N SER A 153 -12.47 -0.97 0.73
CA SER A 153 -13.52 -1.99 0.55
C SER A 153 -14.84 -1.34 0.12
N PHE A 154 -15.25 -0.24 0.78
CA PHE A 154 -16.44 0.50 0.40
C PHE A 154 -16.33 1.09 -1.02
N MET A 155 -15.21 1.75 -1.33
CA MET A 155 -15.01 2.39 -2.65
C MET A 155 -14.97 1.35 -3.78
N GLY A 156 -14.28 0.23 -3.59
CA GLY A 156 -14.31 -0.91 -4.52
C GLY A 156 -15.71 -1.52 -4.65
N GLY A 157 -16.45 -1.60 -3.54
CA GLY A 157 -17.83 -2.06 -3.50
C GLY A 157 -18.80 -1.22 -4.33
N LEU A 158 -18.53 0.09 -4.53
CA LEU A 158 -19.38 0.96 -5.38
C LEU A 158 -19.44 0.50 -6.85
N LEU A 159 -18.40 -0.17 -7.33
CA LEU A 159 -18.26 -0.60 -8.73
C LEU A 159 -18.36 -2.13 -8.89
N ALA A 160 -18.47 -2.89 -7.81
CA ALA A 160 -18.46 -4.35 -7.82
C ALA A 160 -19.87 -4.96 -7.82
N GLY A 161 -20.00 -6.22 -8.25
CA GLY A 161 -21.23 -7.00 -8.15
C GLY A 161 -22.44 -6.31 -8.77
N ASP A 162 -23.52 -6.16 -7.99
CA ASP A 162 -24.78 -5.52 -8.38
C ASP A 162 -24.84 -4.03 -7.95
N ALA A 163 -23.72 -3.43 -7.62
CA ALA A 163 -23.65 -2.04 -7.16
C ALA A 163 -24.21 -1.05 -8.21
N PRO A 164 -24.92 0.03 -7.76
CA PRO A 164 -25.58 0.96 -8.67
C PRO A 164 -24.63 1.64 -9.66
N LEU A 165 -23.37 1.90 -9.28
CA LEU A 165 -22.41 2.63 -10.11
C LEU A 165 -21.56 1.71 -11.02
N ARG A 166 -21.78 0.38 -10.98
CA ARG A 166 -21.07 -0.56 -11.85
C ARG A 166 -21.26 -0.23 -13.33
N GLY A 167 -20.14 -0.19 -14.08
CA GLY A 167 -20.13 0.11 -15.51
C GLY A 167 -20.44 1.59 -15.86
N ARG A 168 -20.49 2.48 -14.85
CA ARG A 168 -20.68 3.93 -15.04
C ARG A 168 -19.39 4.74 -14.91
N ALA A 169 -18.36 4.17 -14.26
CA ALA A 169 -17.08 4.85 -14.10
C ALA A 169 -16.25 4.80 -15.39
N GLY A 170 -15.80 5.95 -15.84
CA GLY A 170 -14.82 6.13 -16.92
C GLY A 170 -13.39 6.27 -16.37
N LEU A 171 -13.24 6.41 -15.06
CA LEU A 171 -11.96 6.39 -14.35
C LEU A 171 -12.13 5.60 -13.04
N GLU A 172 -11.24 4.66 -12.79
CA GLU A 172 -11.05 4.01 -11.49
C GLU A 172 -9.57 4.13 -11.14
N LEU A 173 -9.25 4.99 -10.17
CA LEU A 173 -7.88 5.33 -9.82
C LEU A 173 -7.61 4.97 -8.36
N ILE A 174 -6.63 4.10 -8.14
CA ILE A 174 -6.14 3.77 -6.81
C ILE A 174 -4.84 4.55 -6.60
N VAL A 175 -4.80 5.41 -5.58
CA VAL A 175 -3.59 6.15 -5.19
C VAL A 175 -2.79 5.26 -4.22
N PRO A 176 -1.64 4.71 -4.65
CA PRO A 176 -0.83 3.81 -3.82
C PRO A 176 0.02 4.57 -2.78
N THR A 177 0.62 3.83 -1.86
CA THR A 177 1.78 4.31 -1.09
C THR A 177 2.96 4.55 -2.03
N LEU A 178 3.90 5.40 -1.65
CA LEU A 178 5.20 5.46 -2.30
C LEU A 178 5.93 4.12 -2.12
N ASP A 179 6.58 3.62 -3.16
CA ASP A 179 7.45 2.46 -3.02
C ASP A 179 8.69 2.80 -2.18
N PHE A 180 9.52 1.80 -1.89
CA PHE A 180 10.66 1.99 -1.00
C PHE A 180 11.72 2.98 -1.53
N ARG A 181 11.88 3.10 -2.86
CA ARG A 181 12.81 4.06 -3.50
C ARG A 181 12.26 5.48 -3.39
N LEU A 182 11.02 5.66 -3.87
CA LEU A 182 10.32 6.94 -3.79
C LEU A 182 10.15 7.41 -2.33
N ALA A 183 9.92 6.49 -1.41
CA ALA A 183 9.87 6.83 0.02
C ALA A 183 11.23 7.33 0.53
N GLY A 184 12.35 6.67 0.14
CA GLY A 184 13.70 7.14 0.48
C GLY A 184 13.98 8.55 -0.04
N GLU A 185 13.65 8.83 -1.30
CA GLU A 185 13.75 10.16 -1.91
C GLU A 185 12.83 11.18 -1.21
N PHE A 186 11.58 10.80 -0.96
CA PHE A 186 10.60 11.67 -0.29
C PHE A 186 11.03 12.04 1.14
N TRP A 187 11.68 11.11 1.86
CA TRP A 187 12.25 11.36 3.19
C TRP A 187 13.61 12.06 3.14
N GLU A 188 14.18 12.29 1.94
CA GLU A 188 15.51 12.88 1.71
C GLU A 188 16.62 12.10 2.44
N ILE A 189 16.51 10.78 2.49
CA ILE A 189 17.49 9.89 3.13
C ILE A 189 18.39 9.30 2.05
N THR A 190 19.66 9.69 2.06
CA THR A 190 20.64 9.28 1.03
C THR A 190 21.31 7.94 1.32
N ASP A 191 21.38 7.53 2.59
CA ASP A 191 21.95 6.22 2.95
C ASP A 191 20.89 5.12 2.76
N PRO A 192 21.11 4.15 1.83
CA PRO A 192 20.12 3.11 1.54
C PRO A 192 19.72 2.24 2.73
N ARG A 193 20.64 2.00 3.68
CA ARG A 193 20.33 1.22 4.88
C ARG A 193 19.39 1.99 5.81
N THR A 194 19.67 3.27 6.03
CA THR A 194 18.81 4.16 6.84
C THR A 194 17.45 4.34 6.18
N ALA A 195 17.40 4.50 4.86
CA ALA A 195 16.15 4.59 4.10
C ALA A 195 15.30 3.32 4.29
N LEU A 196 15.88 2.12 4.16
CA LEU A 196 15.18 0.86 4.35
C LEU A 196 14.69 0.68 5.80
N LEU A 197 15.53 1.01 6.80
CA LEU A 197 15.14 0.94 8.21
C LEU A 197 13.98 1.89 8.53
N THR A 198 14.00 3.10 7.97
CA THR A 198 12.93 4.09 8.10
C THR A 198 11.65 3.59 7.43
N HIS A 199 11.76 3.08 6.19
CA HIS A 199 10.65 2.49 5.46
C HIS A 199 10.05 1.26 6.18
N ALA A 200 10.86 0.48 6.89
CA ALA A 200 10.36 -0.63 7.71
C ALA A 200 9.51 -0.19 8.92
N ILE A 201 9.54 1.09 9.29
CA ILE A 201 8.71 1.67 10.35
C ILE A 201 7.52 2.44 9.79
N VAL A 202 7.77 3.40 8.89
CA VAL A 202 6.76 4.36 8.43
C VAL A 202 6.22 4.07 7.03
N GLY A 203 6.78 3.10 6.31
CA GLY A 203 6.36 2.80 4.95
C GLY A 203 6.47 3.97 3.99
N GLY A 204 5.67 3.92 2.93
CA GLY A 204 5.60 4.96 1.90
C GLY A 204 4.43 5.94 2.09
N THR A 205 3.95 6.19 3.31
CA THR A 205 2.83 7.10 3.58
C THR A 205 3.31 8.56 3.69
N PRO A 206 2.96 9.47 2.76
CA PRO A 206 3.51 10.82 2.70
C PRO A 206 3.21 11.69 3.93
N ALA A 207 2.02 11.54 4.52
CA ALA A 207 1.63 12.34 5.67
C ALA A 207 2.52 12.11 6.91
N TYR A 208 3.14 10.93 7.02
CA TYR A 208 4.02 10.65 8.16
C TYR A 208 5.23 11.57 8.20
N ARG A 209 5.79 11.92 7.04
CA ARG A 209 6.85 12.92 6.97
C ARG A 209 6.33 14.34 7.10
N ARG A 210 5.33 14.72 6.30
CA ARG A 210 4.88 16.12 6.20
C ARG A 210 4.15 16.60 7.44
N GLU A 211 3.18 15.82 7.90
CA GLU A 211 2.25 16.24 8.95
C GLU A 211 2.67 15.73 10.33
N PHE A 212 3.11 14.47 10.44
CA PHE A 212 3.33 13.80 11.71
C PHE A 212 4.71 14.08 12.29
N THR A 213 5.75 14.07 11.47
CA THR A 213 7.11 14.43 11.92
C THR A 213 7.51 15.85 11.53
N GLN A 214 6.69 16.56 10.73
CA GLN A 214 6.98 17.93 10.28
C GLN A 214 8.36 18.04 9.60
N GLY A 215 8.73 17.03 8.83
CA GLY A 215 10.01 16.96 8.14
C GLY A 215 11.17 16.39 8.96
N ASP A 216 10.98 16.08 10.26
CA ASP A 216 12.02 15.41 11.05
C ASP A 216 12.26 14.00 10.52
N ALA A 217 13.41 13.78 9.92
CA ALA A 217 13.90 12.53 9.37
C ALA A 217 15.25 12.13 9.98
N PRO A 218 15.62 10.85 9.96
CA PRO A 218 16.96 10.47 10.39
C PRO A 218 18.00 11.01 9.39
N THR A 219 19.00 11.71 9.89
CA THR A 219 20.06 12.33 9.06
C THR A 219 21.12 11.33 8.58
N GLY A 220 21.05 10.08 9.06
CA GLY A 220 21.95 9.00 8.70
C GLY A 220 21.94 7.87 9.74
N PRO A 221 22.81 6.87 9.58
CA PRO A 221 22.86 5.71 10.47
C PRO A 221 23.04 6.07 11.95
N GLU A 222 23.83 7.09 12.24
CA GLU A 222 24.15 7.53 13.62
C GLU A 222 22.96 8.18 14.31
N ASP A 223 22.04 8.80 13.56
CA ASP A 223 20.86 9.48 14.10
C ASP A 223 19.63 8.58 14.14
N PHE A 224 19.63 7.44 13.45
CA PHE A 224 18.44 6.60 13.31
C PHE A 224 17.83 6.19 14.66
N ASP A 225 18.64 5.70 15.60
CA ASP A 225 18.15 5.28 16.92
C ASP A 225 17.56 6.45 17.71
N ALA A 226 18.18 7.62 17.63
CA ALA A 226 17.69 8.84 18.27
C ALA A 226 16.38 9.32 17.61
N TRP A 227 16.29 9.26 16.28
CA TRP A 227 15.06 9.57 15.54
C TRP A 227 13.90 8.66 15.94
N VAL A 228 14.10 7.35 15.99
CA VAL A 228 13.05 6.41 16.45
C VAL A 228 12.54 6.79 17.83
N ALA A 229 13.45 7.11 18.76
CA ALA A 229 13.07 7.47 20.13
C ALA A 229 12.31 8.80 20.21
N ARG A 230 12.69 9.84 19.41
CA ARG A 230 12.07 11.17 19.46
C ARG A 230 10.82 11.32 18.60
N ALA A 231 10.74 10.65 17.45
CA ALA A 231 9.67 10.82 16.47
C ALA A 231 8.60 9.73 16.54
N VAL A 232 9.00 8.46 16.77
CA VAL A 232 8.10 7.31 16.71
C VAL A 232 7.64 6.85 18.09
N LEU A 233 8.57 6.71 19.03
CA LEU A 233 8.29 6.16 20.38
C LEU A 233 7.97 7.23 21.43
N ASN A 234 7.95 8.49 21.06
CA ASN A 234 7.62 9.59 21.97
C ASN A 234 6.10 9.75 22.07
N PRO A 235 5.49 9.60 23.27
CA PRO A 235 4.03 9.67 23.45
C PRO A 235 3.41 11.03 23.12
N ALA A 236 4.22 12.09 23.00
CA ALA A 236 3.78 13.41 22.57
C ALA A 236 3.76 13.60 21.03
N ARG A 237 4.18 12.59 20.27
CA ARG A 237 4.21 12.65 18.80
C ARG A 237 3.04 11.91 18.18
N PRO A 238 2.50 12.37 17.02
CA PRO A 238 1.36 11.73 16.36
C PRO A 238 1.63 10.27 15.98
N LEU A 239 2.81 9.93 15.45
CA LEU A 239 3.17 8.56 15.06
C LEU A 239 3.01 7.54 16.20
N PHE A 240 3.18 7.98 17.44
CA PHE A 240 3.06 7.11 18.63
C PHE A 240 1.70 6.39 18.71
N ARG A 241 0.61 7.09 18.40
CA ARG A 241 -0.75 6.54 18.48
C ARG A 241 -1.32 6.11 17.14
N GLU A 242 -0.66 6.45 16.06
CA GLU A 242 -1.15 6.29 14.71
C GLU A 242 -1.56 4.87 14.37
N ALA A 243 -0.73 3.87 14.68
CA ALA A 243 -1.05 2.46 14.42
C ALA A 243 -2.37 1.99 15.09
N ARG A 244 -2.75 2.59 16.20
CA ARG A 244 -4.03 2.33 16.89
C ARG A 244 -5.18 3.04 16.21
N TYR A 245 -4.96 4.27 15.73
CA TYR A 245 -5.98 5.05 15.04
C TYR A 245 -6.29 4.47 13.67
N LEU A 246 -5.30 3.98 12.92
CA LEU A 246 -5.51 3.34 11.62
C LEU A 246 -6.54 2.22 11.68
N LEU A 247 -6.51 1.40 12.72
CA LEU A 247 -7.50 0.32 12.90
C LEU A 247 -8.86 0.82 13.38
N ALA A 248 -8.87 1.84 14.26
CA ALA A 248 -10.10 2.40 14.79
C ALA A 248 -10.87 3.23 13.75
N GLU A 249 -10.18 3.76 12.77
CA GLU A 249 -10.75 4.60 11.71
C GLU A 249 -11.37 3.80 10.55
N GLU A 250 -11.17 2.47 10.50
CA GLU A 250 -11.76 1.62 9.46
C GLU A 250 -13.19 1.18 9.87
N PRO A 251 -14.24 1.64 9.14
CA PRO A 251 -15.63 1.41 9.54
C PRO A 251 -16.05 -0.05 9.59
N GLU A 252 -15.35 -0.92 8.86
CA GLU A 252 -15.66 -2.35 8.74
C GLU A 252 -15.05 -3.18 9.87
N LEU A 253 -14.15 -2.61 10.66
CA LEU A 253 -13.48 -3.31 11.77
C LEU A 253 -14.31 -3.22 13.06
N HIS A 254 -15.46 -3.91 13.11
CA HIS A 254 -16.37 -3.88 14.28
C HIS A 254 -15.79 -4.55 15.53
N ASP A 255 -15.05 -5.66 15.39
CA ASP A 255 -14.34 -6.35 16.48
C ASP A 255 -12.85 -6.01 16.48
N THR A 256 -12.51 -4.78 16.87
CA THR A 256 -11.13 -4.30 16.88
C THR A 256 -10.20 -5.18 17.70
N ALA A 257 -10.68 -5.83 18.75
CA ALA A 257 -9.87 -6.72 19.61
C ALA A 257 -9.40 -7.97 18.85
N LEU A 258 -10.28 -8.58 18.04
CA LEU A 258 -9.92 -9.73 17.21
C LEU A 258 -8.93 -9.36 16.12
N TYR A 259 -9.15 -8.25 15.42
CA TYR A 259 -8.25 -7.77 14.38
C TYR A 259 -6.86 -7.45 14.92
N HIS A 260 -6.76 -6.77 16.08
CA HIS A 260 -5.48 -6.57 16.77
C HIS A 260 -4.80 -7.89 17.13
N SER A 261 -5.55 -8.92 17.51
CA SER A 261 -5.00 -10.22 17.86
C SER A 261 -4.49 -10.97 16.63
N VAL A 262 -5.20 -10.91 15.50
CA VAL A 262 -4.76 -11.46 14.21
C VAL A 262 -3.46 -10.79 13.74
N LEU A 263 -3.41 -9.46 13.77
CA LEU A 263 -2.19 -8.72 13.39
C LEU A 263 -1.02 -9.02 14.33
N ALA A 264 -1.27 -9.19 15.63
CA ALA A 264 -0.24 -9.61 16.58
C ALA A 264 0.32 -11.02 16.27
N ALA A 265 -0.56 -11.96 15.89
CA ALA A 265 -0.13 -13.30 15.49
C ALA A 265 0.75 -13.25 14.23
N ILE A 266 0.38 -12.45 13.23
CA ILE A 266 1.18 -12.27 12.00
C ILE A 266 2.52 -11.60 12.33
N ALA A 267 2.53 -10.55 13.14
CA ALA A 267 3.76 -9.87 13.58
C ALA A 267 4.69 -10.78 14.40
N ALA A 268 4.15 -11.77 15.11
CA ALA A 268 4.91 -12.79 15.79
C ALA A 268 5.54 -13.84 14.83
N GLY A 269 5.13 -13.84 13.55
CA GLY A 269 5.65 -14.73 12.50
C GLY A 269 4.70 -15.88 12.10
N ASN A 270 3.46 -15.88 12.60
CA ASN A 270 2.44 -16.86 12.19
C ASN A 270 1.76 -16.37 10.90
N THR A 271 2.26 -16.81 9.75
CA THR A 271 1.81 -16.30 8.44
C THR A 271 0.75 -17.17 7.77
N SER A 272 0.54 -18.41 8.20
CA SER A 272 -0.52 -19.28 7.68
C SER A 272 -1.80 -19.14 8.50
N ARG A 273 -2.98 -19.34 7.86
CA ARG A 273 -4.26 -19.30 8.59
C ARG A 273 -4.30 -20.30 9.76
N GLY A 274 -3.72 -21.48 9.59
CA GLY A 274 -3.59 -22.46 10.68
C GLY A 274 -2.71 -21.94 11.82
N GLY A 275 -1.51 -21.45 11.51
CA GLY A 275 -0.60 -20.90 12.52
C GLY A 275 -1.18 -19.71 13.28
N ILE A 276 -1.93 -18.81 12.57
CA ILE A 276 -2.65 -17.70 13.22
C ILE A 276 -3.73 -18.23 14.16
N ALA A 277 -4.48 -19.26 13.74
CA ALA A 277 -5.53 -19.88 14.53
C ALA A 277 -4.97 -20.54 15.80
N ASP A 278 -3.89 -21.30 15.66
CA ASP A 278 -3.20 -21.96 16.76
C ASP A 278 -2.65 -20.94 17.78
N TYR A 279 -2.04 -19.84 17.29
CA TYR A 279 -1.58 -18.74 18.14
C TYR A 279 -2.70 -18.11 18.97
N LEU A 280 -3.91 -17.99 18.38
CA LEU A 280 -5.07 -17.38 19.02
C LEU A 280 -5.93 -18.36 19.82
N GLY A 281 -5.64 -19.66 19.78
CA GLY A 281 -6.47 -20.69 20.38
C GLY A 281 -7.85 -20.81 19.76
N ARG A 282 -7.98 -20.52 18.44
CA ARG A 282 -9.26 -20.53 17.69
C ARG A 282 -9.23 -21.58 16.58
N LYS A 283 -10.42 -21.87 16.01
CA LYS A 283 -10.49 -22.70 14.81
C LYS A 283 -10.09 -21.87 13.57
N SER A 284 -9.41 -22.49 12.62
CA SER A 284 -9.01 -21.80 11.37
C SER A 284 -10.19 -21.31 10.54
N THR A 285 -11.36 -21.95 10.66
CA THR A 285 -12.61 -21.52 10.02
C THR A 285 -13.07 -20.14 10.50
N ASP A 286 -12.88 -19.84 11.78
CA ASP A 286 -13.35 -18.60 12.42
C ASP A 286 -12.53 -17.38 11.98
N LEU A 287 -11.35 -17.61 11.38
CA LEU A 287 -10.46 -16.56 10.88
C LEU A 287 -10.67 -16.22 9.40
N ALA A 288 -11.51 -16.96 8.68
CA ALA A 288 -11.73 -16.70 7.25
C ALA A 288 -12.24 -15.27 7.00
N HIS A 289 -13.29 -14.88 7.73
CA HIS A 289 -13.86 -13.54 7.62
C HIS A 289 -12.92 -12.43 8.14
N PRO A 290 -12.33 -12.51 9.35
CA PRO A 290 -11.38 -11.49 9.79
C PRO A 290 -10.18 -11.28 8.87
N LEU A 291 -9.64 -12.34 8.28
CA LEU A 291 -8.52 -12.24 7.34
C LEU A 291 -8.97 -11.62 6.01
N SER A 292 -10.18 -11.94 5.52
CA SER A 292 -10.73 -11.29 4.33
C SER A 292 -10.91 -9.79 4.57
N VAL A 293 -11.54 -9.39 5.65
CA VAL A 293 -11.75 -7.97 5.97
C VAL A 293 -10.43 -7.21 6.08
N LEU A 294 -9.45 -7.74 6.83
CA LEU A 294 -8.13 -7.11 6.94
C LEU A 294 -7.41 -7.00 5.58
N HIS A 295 -7.60 -7.96 4.69
CA HIS A 295 -7.07 -7.92 3.32
C HIS A 295 -7.78 -6.84 2.49
N ASP A 296 -9.11 -6.81 2.53
CA ASP A 296 -9.95 -5.89 1.73
C ASP A 296 -9.71 -4.42 2.12
N VAL A 297 -9.45 -4.14 3.41
CA VAL A 297 -9.03 -2.81 3.88
C VAL A 297 -7.54 -2.53 3.70
N GLY A 298 -6.77 -3.47 3.10
CA GLY A 298 -5.35 -3.29 2.79
C GLY A 298 -4.41 -3.33 4.00
N MET A 299 -4.83 -3.87 5.15
CA MET A 299 -3.97 -4.01 6.34
C MET A 299 -3.03 -5.21 6.26
N ILE A 300 -3.43 -6.24 5.53
CA ILE A 300 -2.61 -7.42 5.25
C ILE A 300 -2.62 -7.74 3.76
N THR A 301 -1.57 -8.40 3.29
CA THR A 301 -1.52 -9.06 1.98
C THR A 301 -1.72 -10.56 2.14
N HIS A 302 -2.22 -11.18 1.07
CA HIS A 302 -2.39 -12.63 0.98
C HIS A 302 -1.63 -13.14 -0.26
N GLU A 303 -0.51 -13.81 -0.04
CA GLU A 303 0.42 -14.22 -1.08
C GLU A 303 0.40 -15.75 -1.25
N ALA A 304 0.20 -16.22 -2.48
CA ALA A 304 0.31 -17.63 -2.80
C ALA A 304 1.77 -18.09 -2.76
N ASP A 305 2.03 -19.29 -2.22
CA ASP A 305 3.37 -19.92 -2.24
C ASP A 305 3.83 -20.16 -3.69
N ALA A 306 5.10 -19.87 -3.95
CA ALA A 306 5.67 -19.97 -5.30
C ALA A 306 5.64 -21.40 -5.86
N PHE A 307 5.73 -22.43 -4.99
CA PHE A 307 5.92 -23.83 -5.36
C PHE A 307 4.74 -24.73 -4.94
N ARG A 308 3.82 -24.26 -4.11
CA ARG A 308 2.75 -25.06 -3.51
C ARG A 308 1.39 -24.40 -3.74
N ARG A 309 0.58 -24.95 -4.66
CA ARG A 309 -0.73 -24.40 -5.08
C ARG A 309 -1.74 -24.16 -3.96
N ASN A 310 -1.65 -24.94 -2.87
CA ASN A 310 -2.64 -24.88 -1.77
C ASN A 310 -2.08 -24.23 -0.51
N ARG A 311 -0.97 -23.52 -0.61
CA ARG A 311 -0.39 -22.76 0.50
C ARG A 311 -0.32 -21.28 0.17
N SER A 312 -0.58 -20.48 1.19
CA SER A 312 -0.49 -19.04 1.11
C SER A 312 -0.03 -18.49 2.45
N ALA A 313 0.51 -17.28 2.42
CA ALA A 313 0.95 -16.54 3.59
C ALA A 313 0.24 -15.20 3.70
N TYR A 314 -0.12 -14.83 4.92
CA TYR A 314 -0.59 -13.50 5.27
C TYR A 314 0.56 -12.67 5.81
N ARG A 315 0.69 -11.43 5.34
CA ARG A 315 1.72 -10.49 5.80
C ARG A 315 1.07 -9.15 6.14
N ILE A 316 1.61 -8.43 7.11
CA ILE A 316 1.15 -7.07 7.40
C ILE A 316 1.62 -6.17 6.27
N ALA A 317 0.67 -5.45 5.64
CA ALA A 317 0.95 -4.55 4.53
C ALA A 317 1.44 -3.17 5.00
N GLU A 318 1.05 -2.75 6.20
CA GLU A 318 1.42 -1.45 6.77
C GLU A 318 2.60 -1.60 7.74
N PRO A 319 3.79 -1.08 7.41
CA PRO A 319 4.97 -1.21 8.26
C PRO A 319 4.77 -0.70 9.67
N LEU A 320 4.07 0.43 9.86
CA LEU A 320 3.83 1.00 11.19
C LEU A 320 3.00 0.07 12.08
N ILE A 321 2.08 -0.68 11.51
CA ILE A 321 1.30 -1.70 12.24
C ILE A 321 2.21 -2.88 12.64
N ALA A 322 3.09 -3.32 11.77
CA ALA A 322 4.07 -4.37 12.09
C ALA A 322 5.00 -3.92 13.24
N PHE A 323 5.53 -2.70 13.12
CA PHE A 323 6.36 -2.09 14.18
C PHE A 323 5.60 -1.95 15.50
N TYR A 324 4.36 -1.47 15.45
CA TYR A 324 3.52 -1.33 16.65
C TYR A 324 3.34 -2.67 17.37
N HIS A 325 2.94 -3.72 16.66
CA HIS A 325 2.70 -5.01 17.29
C HIS A 325 3.96 -5.70 17.79
N ALA A 326 5.08 -5.57 17.08
CA ALA A 326 6.33 -6.22 17.44
C ALA A 326 7.11 -5.46 18.56
N VAL A 327 7.07 -4.13 18.53
CA VAL A 327 7.94 -3.27 19.37
C VAL A 327 7.15 -2.46 20.39
N MET A 328 6.12 -1.73 19.95
CA MET A 328 5.46 -0.75 20.82
C MET A 328 4.46 -1.40 21.78
N ARG A 329 3.60 -2.28 21.26
CA ARG A 329 2.52 -2.88 22.05
C ARG A 329 3.01 -3.67 23.27
N PRO A 330 4.07 -4.51 23.18
CA PRO A 330 4.61 -5.22 24.34
C PRO A 330 5.18 -4.30 25.45
N ALA A 331 5.63 -3.10 25.07
CA ALA A 331 6.23 -2.13 25.97
C ALA A 331 5.35 -0.89 26.20
N TRP A 332 4.07 -0.96 25.88
CA TRP A 332 3.17 0.19 25.84
C TRP A 332 3.13 0.96 27.16
N GLY A 333 2.97 0.28 28.29
CA GLY A 333 2.93 0.91 29.61
C GLY A 333 4.23 1.64 30.01
N ASP A 334 5.39 1.16 29.52
CA ASP A 334 6.66 1.88 29.68
C ASP A 334 6.71 3.11 28.76
N LEU A 335 6.28 2.97 27.50
CA LEU A 335 6.35 4.03 26.48
C LEU A 335 5.43 5.22 26.80
N GLU A 336 4.32 5.02 27.50
CA GLU A 336 3.43 6.12 27.94
C GLU A 336 4.09 7.04 28.96
N ARG A 337 5.20 6.60 29.59
CA ARG A 337 5.95 7.42 30.55
C ARG A 337 7.00 8.26 29.83
N PRO A 338 7.00 9.59 29.97
CA PRO A 338 8.00 10.46 29.35
C PRO A 338 9.44 10.03 29.64
N GLY A 339 10.31 10.10 28.65
CA GLY A 339 11.73 9.79 28.78
C GLY A 339 12.08 8.28 28.73
N ARG A 340 11.11 7.37 28.63
CA ARG A 340 11.38 5.92 28.61
C ARG A 340 11.72 5.39 27.21
N ALA A 341 11.37 6.11 26.15
CA ALA A 341 11.56 5.68 24.76
C ALA A 341 12.98 5.18 24.44
N PRO A 342 14.09 5.85 24.82
CA PRO A 342 15.43 5.36 24.50
C PRO A 342 15.77 4.02 25.19
N ALA A 343 15.29 3.80 26.40
CA ALA A 343 15.53 2.55 27.12
C ALA A 343 14.70 1.39 26.54
N VAL A 344 13.46 1.65 26.16
CA VAL A 344 12.61 0.68 25.47
C VAL A 344 13.22 0.32 24.12
N TRP A 345 13.65 1.32 23.35
CA TRP A 345 14.25 1.10 22.04
C TRP A 345 15.50 0.22 22.08
N ARG A 346 16.43 0.50 23.01
CA ARG A 346 17.63 -0.35 23.17
C ARG A 346 17.29 -1.82 23.42
N ARG A 347 16.26 -2.10 24.22
CA ARG A 347 15.81 -3.50 24.48
C ARG A 347 15.11 -4.12 23.29
N ALA A 348 14.44 -3.33 22.48
CA ALA A 348 13.62 -3.79 21.36
C ALA A 348 14.42 -4.01 20.06
N GLN A 349 15.67 -3.57 19.96
CA GLN A 349 16.45 -3.61 18.72
C GLN A 349 16.56 -5.01 18.09
N SER A 350 16.76 -6.06 18.92
CA SER A 350 16.82 -7.43 18.41
C SER A 350 15.47 -7.87 17.81
N THR A 351 14.37 -7.55 18.50
CA THR A 351 13.01 -7.83 18.01
C THR A 351 12.71 -7.02 16.74
N PHE A 352 13.08 -5.75 16.71
CA PHE A 352 12.93 -4.91 15.52
C PHE A 352 13.63 -5.52 14.31
N ARG A 353 14.91 -5.89 14.46
CA ARG A 353 15.71 -6.47 13.38
C ARG A 353 15.14 -7.79 12.86
N SER A 354 14.68 -8.67 13.78
CA SER A 354 14.22 -10.02 13.41
C SER A 354 12.75 -10.09 13.01
N LYS A 355 11.86 -9.28 13.63
CA LYS A 355 10.41 -9.39 13.43
C LYS A 355 9.83 -8.28 12.55
N VAL A 356 10.56 -7.18 12.35
CA VAL A 356 10.12 -6.06 11.50
C VAL A 356 11.00 -5.96 10.27
N VAL A 357 12.31 -5.71 10.46
CA VAL A 357 13.21 -5.44 9.33
C VAL A 357 13.43 -6.68 8.46
N GLY A 358 13.65 -7.87 9.04
CA GLY A 358 13.85 -9.10 8.26
C GLY A 358 12.72 -9.37 7.27
N PRO A 359 11.47 -9.55 7.73
CA PRO A 359 10.32 -9.76 6.86
C PRO A 359 10.08 -8.60 5.88
N HIS A 360 10.35 -7.35 6.30
CA HIS A 360 10.22 -6.19 5.45
C HIS A 360 11.28 -6.18 4.32
N PHE A 361 12.52 -6.53 4.65
CA PHE A 361 13.60 -6.66 3.67
C PHE A 361 13.29 -7.72 2.61
N GLU A 362 12.79 -8.89 3.02
CA GLU A 362 12.32 -9.92 2.07
C GLU A 362 11.24 -9.39 1.13
N GLN A 363 10.30 -8.57 1.65
CA GLN A 363 9.26 -7.95 0.83
C GLN A 363 9.84 -6.94 -0.16
N VAL A 364 10.76 -6.07 0.29
CA VAL A 364 11.46 -5.11 -0.57
C VAL A 364 12.27 -5.82 -1.66
N CYS A 365 12.94 -6.94 -1.34
CA CYS A 365 13.65 -7.75 -2.33
C CYS A 365 12.70 -8.31 -3.41
N ARG A 366 11.49 -8.77 -3.04
CA ARG A 366 10.48 -9.23 -4.00
C ARG A 366 9.92 -8.10 -4.84
N GLU A 367 9.67 -6.93 -4.23
CA GLU A 367 9.21 -5.72 -4.93
C GLU A 367 10.25 -5.24 -5.94
N TRP A 368 11.52 -5.18 -5.53
CA TRP A 368 12.63 -4.86 -6.41
C TRP A 368 12.74 -5.84 -7.59
N ALA A 369 12.71 -7.14 -7.31
CA ALA A 369 12.79 -8.16 -8.34
C ALA A 369 11.63 -8.09 -9.35
N ARG A 370 10.46 -7.59 -8.93
CA ARG A 370 9.28 -7.47 -9.78
C ARG A 370 9.26 -6.20 -10.62
N TRP A 371 9.69 -5.07 -10.06
CA TRP A 371 9.40 -3.76 -10.64
C TRP A 371 10.63 -2.92 -10.99
N HIS A 372 11.79 -3.21 -10.38
CA HIS A 372 12.98 -2.38 -10.52
C HIS A 372 14.15 -3.09 -11.20
N ALA A 373 14.25 -4.40 -11.05
CA ALA A 373 15.34 -5.17 -11.65
C ALA A 373 15.18 -5.29 -13.16
N ALA A 374 16.29 -5.15 -13.89
CA ALA A 374 16.29 -5.36 -15.33
C ALA A 374 16.00 -6.83 -15.69
N PRO A 375 15.34 -7.12 -16.83
CA PRO A 375 15.09 -8.48 -17.29
C PRO A 375 16.37 -9.34 -17.38
N ALA A 376 17.50 -8.73 -17.75
CA ALA A 376 18.80 -9.41 -17.80
C ALA A 376 19.27 -9.95 -16.46
N THR A 377 18.91 -9.29 -15.35
CA THR A 377 19.23 -9.73 -13.98
C THR A 377 18.56 -11.07 -13.64
N HIS A 378 17.39 -11.31 -14.20
CA HIS A 378 16.63 -12.54 -13.99
C HIS A 378 16.82 -13.57 -15.11
N GLY A 379 17.23 -13.13 -16.30
CA GLY A 379 17.33 -13.98 -17.50
C GLY A 379 16.01 -14.10 -18.26
N GLY A 380 15.11 -13.10 -18.15
CA GLY A 380 13.84 -13.05 -18.86
C GLY A 380 12.87 -12.01 -18.29
N GLN A 381 11.69 -11.91 -18.92
CA GLN A 381 10.64 -10.98 -18.50
C GLN A 381 9.88 -11.53 -17.29
N VAL A 382 9.77 -10.72 -16.23
CA VAL A 382 9.13 -11.12 -14.98
C VAL A 382 7.60 -11.04 -15.08
N THR A 383 6.92 -12.15 -14.80
CA THR A 383 5.45 -12.19 -14.70
C THR A 383 4.95 -12.24 -13.27
N ARG A 384 5.69 -12.93 -12.39
CA ARG A 384 5.32 -13.10 -10.97
C ARG A 384 6.55 -13.26 -10.08
N VAL A 385 6.52 -12.62 -8.92
CA VAL A 385 7.50 -12.85 -7.85
C VAL A 385 6.74 -13.26 -6.58
N ALA A 386 7.21 -14.30 -5.89
CA ALA A 386 6.61 -14.77 -4.65
C ALA A 386 7.66 -15.44 -3.75
N ALA A 387 7.35 -15.61 -2.47
CA ALA A 387 8.11 -16.51 -1.60
C ALA A 387 7.51 -17.93 -1.67
N GLY A 388 8.28 -18.93 -1.26
CA GLY A 388 7.75 -20.29 -1.20
C GLY A 388 8.66 -21.28 -0.49
N THR A 389 8.19 -22.52 -0.41
CA THR A 389 8.95 -23.59 0.24
C THR A 389 9.10 -24.77 -0.71
N VAL A 390 10.33 -25.16 -0.97
CA VAL A 390 10.71 -26.35 -1.74
C VAL A 390 10.89 -27.51 -0.78
N ASN A 391 10.09 -28.60 -0.92
CA ASN A 391 10.27 -29.80 -0.11
C ASN A 391 11.52 -30.56 -0.54
N ASP A 392 12.25 -31.10 0.41
CA ASP A 392 13.28 -32.11 0.18
C ASP A 392 12.82 -33.44 0.81
N PRO A 393 12.23 -34.36 0.04
CA PRO A 393 11.76 -35.64 0.58
C PRO A 393 12.89 -36.53 1.11
N ALA A 394 14.09 -36.42 0.56
CA ALA A 394 15.23 -37.23 0.97
C ALA A 394 15.73 -36.78 2.35
N ALA A 395 15.85 -35.48 2.57
CA ALA A 395 16.22 -34.90 3.86
C ALA A 395 15.02 -34.74 4.83
N LYS A 396 13.79 -35.04 4.38
CA LYS A 396 12.52 -34.83 5.14
C LYS A 396 12.36 -33.41 5.69
N THR A 397 12.82 -32.43 4.92
CA THR A 397 12.80 -31.01 5.29
C THR A 397 12.20 -30.14 4.18
N GLY A 398 11.95 -28.86 4.49
CA GLY A 398 11.55 -27.82 3.52
C GLY A 398 12.59 -26.72 3.49
N HIS A 399 12.98 -26.30 2.29
CA HIS A 399 13.84 -25.14 2.10
C HIS A 399 13.00 -23.91 1.74
N GLU A 400 13.09 -22.89 2.55
CA GLU A 400 12.46 -21.60 2.24
C GLU A 400 13.24 -20.88 1.14
N VAL A 401 12.50 -20.26 0.22
CA VAL A 401 12.98 -19.39 -0.86
C VAL A 401 12.26 -18.05 -0.67
N ASP A 402 13.02 -17.00 -0.37
CA ASP A 402 12.47 -15.70 -0.02
C ASP A 402 12.01 -14.95 -1.27
N VAL A 403 12.68 -15.18 -2.42
CA VAL A 403 12.39 -14.57 -3.72
C VAL A 403 12.41 -15.64 -4.80
N ALA A 404 11.27 -16.02 -5.34
CA ALA A 404 11.14 -16.88 -6.51
C ALA A 404 10.57 -16.05 -7.66
N VAL A 405 11.34 -15.90 -8.74
CA VAL A 405 11.00 -15.08 -9.90
C VAL A 405 10.52 -16.00 -11.02
N HIS A 406 9.25 -15.90 -11.38
CA HIS A 406 8.65 -16.55 -12.53
C HIS A 406 8.50 -15.55 -13.67
N GLY A 407 8.63 -16.04 -14.89
CA GLY A 407 8.50 -15.20 -16.06
C GLY A 407 8.67 -15.95 -17.36
N GLU A 408 8.89 -15.21 -18.42
CA GLU A 408 9.13 -15.75 -19.75
C GLU A 408 10.60 -15.60 -20.12
N THR A 409 11.20 -16.68 -20.60
CA THR A 409 12.55 -16.65 -21.20
C THR A 409 12.53 -15.89 -22.53
N ASP A 410 13.68 -15.52 -23.05
CA ASP A 410 13.82 -14.88 -24.37
C ASP A 410 13.16 -15.69 -25.51
N SER A 411 12.96 -16.98 -25.32
CA SER A 411 12.23 -17.85 -26.26
C SER A 411 10.70 -17.87 -26.04
N GLY A 412 10.15 -17.04 -25.14
CA GLY A 412 8.71 -16.94 -24.82
C GLY A 412 8.15 -18.11 -24.02
N ARG A 413 9.01 -18.91 -23.37
CA ARG A 413 8.57 -20.04 -22.51
C ARG A 413 8.46 -19.61 -21.05
N GLU A 414 7.35 -19.98 -20.41
CA GLU A 414 7.20 -19.79 -18.97
C GLU A 414 8.26 -20.63 -18.23
N ALA A 415 8.96 -20.01 -17.28
CA ALA A 415 10.03 -20.63 -16.51
C ALA A 415 10.18 -19.99 -15.13
N LEU A 416 10.83 -20.74 -14.23
CA LEU A 416 11.40 -20.18 -13.01
C LEU A 416 12.75 -19.53 -13.36
N LEU A 417 12.76 -18.20 -13.46
CA LEU A 417 13.92 -17.43 -13.91
C LEU A 417 14.99 -17.33 -12.81
N ALA A 418 14.59 -17.09 -11.56
CA ALA A 418 15.52 -16.96 -10.44
C ALA A 418 14.93 -17.48 -9.13
N ILE A 419 15.82 -17.90 -8.22
CA ILE A 419 15.54 -18.14 -6.81
C ILE A 419 16.53 -17.34 -5.94
N GLY A 420 16.05 -16.79 -4.84
CA GLY A 420 16.88 -15.96 -3.96
C GLY A 420 16.62 -16.16 -2.47
N GLU A 421 17.64 -15.88 -1.69
CA GLU A 421 17.63 -15.83 -0.24
C GLU A 421 17.96 -14.41 0.22
N ALA A 422 17.19 -13.89 1.20
CA ALA A 422 17.32 -12.53 1.72
C ALA A 422 17.71 -12.56 3.21
N LYS A 423 18.82 -11.89 3.56
CA LYS A 423 19.34 -11.78 4.92
C LYS A 423 19.68 -10.33 5.24
N TRP A 424 18.99 -9.75 6.21
CA TRP A 424 19.25 -8.37 6.60
C TRP A 424 20.51 -8.20 7.45
N ASN A 425 20.67 -9.07 8.47
CA ASN A 425 21.73 -8.91 9.47
C ASN A 425 23.01 -9.68 9.15
N ASP A 426 22.95 -10.62 8.22
CA ASP A 426 24.04 -11.56 7.98
C ASP A 426 24.86 -11.13 6.76
N VAL A 427 26.19 -11.13 6.91
CA VAL A 427 27.09 -11.09 5.77
C VAL A 427 26.99 -12.41 5.04
N MET A 428 26.45 -12.40 3.82
CA MET A 428 26.27 -13.64 3.07
C MET A 428 27.60 -14.15 2.53
N GLY A 429 27.83 -15.45 2.71
CA GLY A 429 29.04 -16.17 2.25
C GLY A 429 28.66 -17.35 1.36
N VAL A 430 29.68 -18.14 1.00
CA VAL A 430 29.56 -19.30 0.09
C VAL A 430 28.51 -20.31 0.55
N GLY A 431 28.33 -20.53 1.86
CA GLY A 431 27.34 -21.45 2.40
C GLY A 431 25.89 -21.11 1.99
N HIS A 432 25.54 -19.81 1.85
CA HIS A 432 24.24 -19.38 1.35
C HIS A 432 24.08 -19.71 -0.14
N LEU A 433 25.13 -19.49 -0.95
CA LEU A 433 25.11 -19.85 -2.35
C LEU A 433 24.99 -21.36 -2.56
N GLU A 434 25.70 -22.20 -1.77
CA GLU A 434 25.60 -23.65 -1.85
C GLU A 434 24.20 -24.14 -1.49
N ARG A 435 23.55 -23.51 -0.52
CA ARG A 435 22.14 -23.79 -0.22
C ARG A 435 21.22 -23.48 -1.41
N LEU A 436 21.40 -22.33 -2.07
CA LEU A 436 20.64 -21.99 -3.28
C LEU A 436 20.92 -22.94 -4.43
N ARG A 437 22.17 -23.38 -4.62
CA ARG A 437 22.55 -24.41 -5.60
C ARG A 437 21.86 -25.75 -5.32
N GLN A 438 21.81 -26.17 -4.06
CA GLN A 438 21.09 -27.38 -3.65
C GLN A 438 19.59 -27.26 -3.96
N ILE A 439 18.97 -26.13 -3.64
CA ILE A 439 17.54 -25.88 -3.93
C ILE A 439 17.30 -25.90 -5.46
N ARG A 440 18.16 -25.26 -6.24
CA ARG A 440 18.08 -25.29 -7.72
C ARG A 440 18.17 -26.73 -8.24
N ALA A 441 19.10 -27.51 -7.77
CA ALA A 441 19.24 -28.91 -8.17
C ALA A 441 17.98 -29.76 -7.88
N LEU A 442 17.33 -29.54 -6.71
CA LEU A 442 16.05 -30.18 -6.38
C LEU A 442 14.93 -29.75 -7.33
N LEU A 443 14.89 -28.49 -7.74
CA LEU A 443 13.89 -27.98 -8.67
C LEU A 443 14.14 -28.45 -10.11
N VAL A 444 15.39 -28.54 -10.54
CA VAL A 444 15.80 -29.10 -11.84
C VAL A 444 15.40 -30.58 -11.93
N ALA A 445 15.69 -31.37 -10.89
CA ALA A 445 15.29 -32.79 -10.84
C ALA A 445 13.76 -33.00 -10.95
N ARG A 446 12.96 -31.99 -10.66
CA ARG A 446 11.48 -31.97 -10.80
C ARG A 446 10.99 -31.37 -12.11
N GLY A 447 11.89 -30.90 -12.95
CA GLY A 447 11.53 -30.19 -14.18
C GLY A 447 10.88 -28.80 -13.97
N THR A 448 11.06 -28.23 -12.77
CA THR A 448 10.49 -26.89 -12.42
C THR A 448 11.49 -25.76 -12.68
N ALA A 449 12.79 -26.04 -12.67
CA ALA A 449 13.86 -25.10 -12.93
C ALA A 449 14.84 -25.66 -13.98
N HIS A 450 15.76 -24.82 -14.42
CA HIS A 450 16.86 -25.15 -15.32
C HIS A 450 18.20 -24.84 -14.64
N ASP A 451 19.29 -25.39 -15.15
CA ASP A 451 20.66 -25.08 -14.65
C ASP A 451 21.01 -23.60 -14.83
N THR A 452 20.34 -22.92 -15.78
CA THR A 452 20.46 -21.47 -16.02
C THR A 452 19.61 -20.60 -15.12
N THR A 453 18.72 -21.20 -14.29
CA THR A 453 17.94 -20.43 -13.29
C THR A 453 18.89 -19.65 -12.38
N ARG A 454 18.72 -18.33 -12.30
CA ARG A 454 19.60 -17.44 -11.55
C ARG A 454 19.53 -17.70 -10.04
N LEU A 455 20.66 -17.50 -9.36
CA LEU A 455 20.77 -17.59 -7.91
C LEU A 455 21.04 -16.19 -7.35
N GLN A 456 20.14 -15.70 -6.53
CA GLN A 456 20.15 -14.31 -6.06
C GLN A 456 20.40 -14.26 -4.55
N CYS A 457 21.50 -13.64 -4.16
CA CYS A 457 21.84 -13.39 -2.77
C CYS A 457 21.53 -11.93 -2.43
N TYR A 458 20.53 -11.71 -1.56
CA TYR A 458 20.15 -10.39 -1.07
C TYR A 458 20.67 -10.19 0.34
N SER A 459 21.57 -9.23 0.54
CA SER A 459 22.18 -9.00 1.86
C SER A 459 22.13 -7.54 2.29
N GLY A 460 21.51 -7.27 3.45
CA GLY A 460 21.60 -5.97 4.10
C GLY A 460 22.97 -5.69 4.73
N ALA A 461 23.78 -6.73 5.01
CA ALA A 461 25.08 -6.58 5.67
C ALA A 461 26.28 -6.78 4.70
N GLY A 462 25.99 -7.08 3.42
CA GLY A 462 27.01 -7.28 2.39
C GLY A 462 27.43 -8.73 2.22
N PHE A 463 28.55 -8.94 1.50
CA PHE A 463 29.00 -10.26 1.05
C PHE A 463 30.47 -10.47 1.39
N THR A 464 30.83 -11.74 1.64
CA THR A 464 32.24 -12.10 1.81
C THR A 464 33.01 -11.95 0.49
N GLY A 465 34.31 -11.70 0.59
CA GLY A 465 35.17 -11.58 -0.60
C GLY A 465 35.20 -12.85 -1.46
N GLU A 466 35.03 -14.02 -0.84
CA GLU A 466 34.96 -15.30 -1.54
C GLU A 466 33.67 -15.42 -2.38
N LEU A 467 32.51 -15.05 -1.80
CA LEU A 467 31.24 -15.05 -2.52
C LEU A 467 31.25 -14.03 -3.68
N ARG A 468 31.88 -12.86 -3.52
CA ARG A 468 32.04 -11.87 -4.60
C ARG A 468 32.82 -12.43 -5.78
N ARG A 469 33.95 -13.12 -5.53
CA ARG A 469 34.75 -13.76 -6.58
C ARG A 469 33.95 -14.85 -7.31
N LEU A 470 33.23 -15.70 -6.58
CA LEU A 470 32.38 -16.72 -7.21
C LEU A 470 31.27 -16.11 -8.08
N ALA A 471 30.72 -14.98 -7.70
CA ALA A 471 29.70 -14.29 -8.50
C ALA A 471 30.28 -13.60 -9.74
N GLU A 472 31.56 -13.19 -9.71
CA GLU A 472 32.29 -12.67 -10.88
C GLU A 472 32.54 -13.78 -11.92
N ASP A 473 32.82 -15.01 -11.44
CA ASP A 473 33.10 -16.17 -12.29
C ASP A 473 31.83 -16.88 -12.81
N ASP A 474 30.69 -16.75 -12.11
CA ASP A 474 29.42 -17.42 -12.45
C ASP A 474 28.31 -16.40 -12.77
N PRO A 475 27.99 -16.16 -14.05
CA PRO A 475 26.98 -15.18 -14.45
C PRO A 475 25.56 -15.54 -13.98
N THR A 476 25.33 -16.78 -13.49
CA THR A 476 24.04 -17.14 -12.92
C THR A 476 23.87 -16.64 -11.48
N VAL A 477 24.94 -16.19 -10.82
CA VAL A 477 24.93 -15.68 -9.45
C VAL A 477 24.79 -14.18 -9.44
N GLN A 478 23.83 -13.65 -8.70
CA GLN A 478 23.57 -12.23 -8.57
C GLN A 478 23.67 -11.82 -7.09
N LEU A 479 24.43 -10.76 -6.83
CA LEU A 479 24.57 -10.18 -5.49
C LEU A 479 23.82 -8.85 -5.44
N ILE A 480 22.89 -8.73 -4.51
CA ILE A 480 22.01 -7.57 -4.38
C ILE A 480 22.12 -7.04 -2.95
N ASP A 481 22.74 -5.88 -2.80
CA ASP A 481 22.85 -5.14 -1.54
C ASP A 481 21.90 -3.93 -1.50
N PRO A 482 21.79 -3.19 -0.38
CA PRO A 482 20.93 -2.02 -0.31
C PRO A 482 21.26 -0.92 -1.34
N VAL A 483 22.51 -0.78 -1.74
CA VAL A 483 22.90 0.20 -2.79
C VAL A 483 22.28 -0.20 -4.12
N ARG A 484 22.37 -1.48 -4.50
CA ARG A 484 21.75 -1.98 -5.73
C ARG A 484 20.22 -1.94 -5.65
N LEU A 485 19.61 -2.21 -4.50
CA LEU A 485 18.15 -2.10 -4.31
C LEU A 485 17.66 -0.67 -4.57
N TYR A 486 18.36 0.33 -4.10
CA TYR A 486 17.93 1.73 -4.20
C TYR A 486 18.36 2.42 -5.51
N HIS A 487 19.53 2.09 -6.05
CA HIS A 487 20.13 2.83 -7.16
C HIS A 487 20.48 1.96 -8.38
N GLY A 488 20.39 0.63 -8.27
CA GLY A 488 20.71 -0.31 -9.34
C GLY A 488 19.47 -0.88 -10.02
N ASP A 489 19.74 -1.73 -11.00
CA ASP A 489 18.77 -2.53 -11.76
C ASP A 489 18.79 -4.00 -11.32
#